data_a952095b502e6d00f65be02717aeb5c2
#
_entry.id   a952095b502e6d00f65be02717aeb5c2
#
_cell.length_a   1.000
_cell.length_b   1.000
_cell.length_c   1.000
_cell.angle_alpha   90.00
_cell.angle_beta   90.00
_cell.angle_gamma   90.00
#
_symmetry.space_group_name_H-M   'P 1'
#
loop_
_entity.id
_entity.type
_entity.pdbx_description
1 polymer ?
#
loop_
_entity_poly.entity_id
_entity_poly.type
_entity_poly.pdbx_seq_one_letter_code
_entity_poly.pdbx_strand_id
1 'polypeptide(L)'
;MSFETLIVEKTENVAKITINRPDRLNTINTALRWDLYNALENIRKDDSIRAVVITGAPRIREKEGKKEIKYCFSAGWDMTEASAGGPGEGPPVDLMDYIQDFEKPVIAMVNGYALGGGNELAMRCDFIYASENSEFGQPEIDRGFIPGWGGTQVLPRRVGLSEAKRIIFTGERISAKEAGRIGLADVVVPMEKLEETTMEFAKKLASKAPLAIKRIKEVMNKGIDTDLKSGLKLELEARDFLTTTEDFQEGIMSFFEKRPPKWKGK
;
A
#
# COMPACT_ATOMS: atom_id res chain seq x y z
N MET A 1 -20.30 -4.18 4.40
CA MET A 1 -20.72 -2.77 4.21
C MET A 1 -20.51 -2.45 2.74
N SER A 2 -21.39 -1.68 2.16
CA SER A 2 -21.20 -1.17 0.80
C SER A 2 -20.46 0.17 0.86
N PHE A 3 -19.44 0.33 0.06
CA PHE A 3 -18.71 1.57 -0.16
C PHE A 3 -19.10 2.13 -1.53
N GLU A 4 -19.07 3.42 -1.70
CA GLU A 4 -19.37 4.08 -2.98
C GLU A 4 -18.20 3.89 -3.97
N THR A 5 -16.96 4.02 -3.47
CA THR A 5 -15.75 4.13 -4.28
C THR A 5 -14.83 2.92 -4.18
N LEU A 6 -15.21 1.90 -3.41
CA LEU A 6 -14.40 0.71 -3.15
C LEU A 6 -15.21 -0.58 -3.31
N ILE A 7 -14.49 -1.64 -3.68
CA ILE A 7 -14.92 -3.03 -3.51
C ILE A 7 -13.98 -3.67 -2.50
N VAL A 8 -14.53 -4.30 -1.46
CA VAL A 8 -13.75 -5.00 -0.44
C VAL A 8 -14.12 -6.48 -0.46
N GLU A 9 -13.15 -7.32 -0.77
CA GLU A 9 -13.27 -8.77 -0.83
C GLU A 9 -12.39 -9.40 0.25
N LYS A 10 -12.86 -10.47 0.88
CA LYS A 10 -12.09 -11.23 1.87
C LYS A 10 -11.85 -12.63 1.33
N THR A 11 -10.60 -13.04 1.30
CA THR A 11 -10.19 -14.38 0.90
C THR A 11 -9.25 -14.93 1.95
N GLU A 12 -9.68 -15.94 2.68
CA GLU A 12 -8.95 -16.46 3.84
C GLU A 12 -8.66 -15.33 4.86
N ASN A 13 -7.38 -15.09 5.19
CA ASN A 13 -6.96 -14.04 6.12
C ASN A 13 -6.48 -12.75 5.43
N VAL A 14 -6.84 -12.56 4.14
CA VAL A 14 -6.45 -11.40 3.34
C VAL A 14 -7.69 -10.61 2.94
N ALA A 15 -7.64 -9.27 3.13
CA ALA A 15 -8.61 -8.36 2.54
C ALA A 15 -8.03 -7.74 1.26
N LYS A 16 -8.75 -7.81 0.14
CA LYS A 16 -8.44 -7.09 -1.09
C LYS A 16 -9.37 -5.88 -1.21
N ILE A 17 -8.80 -4.68 -1.23
CA ILE A 17 -9.48 -3.40 -1.45
C ILE A 17 -9.23 -3.00 -2.90
N THR A 18 -10.29 -2.92 -3.69
CA THR A 18 -10.22 -2.43 -5.08
C THR A 18 -10.80 -1.03 -5.14
N ILE A 19 -9.99 -0.04 -5.51
CA ILE A 19 -10.45 1.32 -5.79
C ILE A 19 -11.34 1.25 -7.04
N ASN A 20 -12.61 1.62 -6.91
CA ASN A 20 -13.62 1.42 -7.94
C ASN A 20 -14.18 2.73 -8.49
N ARG A 21 -13.29 3.54 -9.08
CA ARG A 21 -13.61 4.76 -9.83
C ARG A 21 -12.98 4.71 -11.24
N PRO A 22 -13.19 3.63 -12.02
CA PRO A 22 -12.45 3.38 -13.26
C PRO A 22 -12.65 4.47 -14.32
N ASP A 23 -13.84 5.09 -14.41
CA ASP A 23 -14.13 6.18 -15.34
C ASP A 23 -13.35 7.46 -15.02
N ARG A 24 -12.88 7.61 -13.80
CA ARG A 24 -12.03 8.69 -13.32
C ARG A 24 -10.57 8.23 -13.12
N LEU A 25 -10.16 7.11 -13.73
CA LEU A 25 -8.82 6.54 -13.56
C LEU A 25 -8.44 6.34 -12.09
N ASN A 26 -9.41 5.96 -11.27
CA ASN A 26 -9.25 5.73 -9.83
C ASN A 26 -8.62 6.92 -9.09
N THR A 27 -8.93 8.17 -9.53
CA THR A 27 -8.46 9.37 -8.84
C THR A 27 -9.01 9.45 -7.43
N ILE A 28 -8.20 10.02 -6.52
CA ILE A 28 -8.47 10.10 -5.09
C ILE A 28 -9.22 11.39 -4.82
N ASN A 29 -10.51 11.28 -4.52
CA ASN A 29 -11.36 12.37 -4.05
C ASN A 29 -11.69 12.20 -2.55
N THR A 30 -12.43 13.13 -2.00
CA THR A 30 -12.85 13.12 -0.58
C THR A 30 -13.65 11.87 -0.23
N ALA A 31 -14.57 11.42 -1.07
CA ALA A 31 -15.36 10.19 -0.84
C ALA A 31 -14.45 8.94 -0.76
N LEU A 32 -13.48 8.80 -1.69
CA LEU A 32 -12.54 7.70 -1.65
C LEU A 32 -11.64 7.74 -0.40
N ARG A 33 -11.25 8.92 0.06
CA ARG A 33 -10.46 9.06 1.30
C ARG A 33 -11.25 8.54 2.51
N TRP A 34 -12.52 8.87 2.62
CA TRP A 34 -13.40 8.38 3.68
C TRP A 34 -13.65 6.88 3.57
N ASP A 35 -13.92 6.38 2.37
CA ASP A 35 -14.18 4.96 2.14
C ASP A 35 -12.95 4.10 2.47
N LEU A 36 -11.74 4.53 2.06
CA LEU A 36 -10.49 3.84 2.41
C LEU A 36 -10.25 3.82 3.94
N TYR A 37 -10.43 4.96 4.60
CA TYR A 37 -10.31 5.04 6.05
C TYR A 37 -11.29 4.08 6.75
N ASN A 38 -12.56 4.12 6.37
CA ASN A 38 -13.60 3.28 6.96
C ASN A 38 -13.39 1.79 6.66
N ALA A 39 -12.92 1.44 5.46
CA ALA A 39 -12.59 0.07 5.10
C ALA A 39 -11.43 -0.45 5.97
N LEU A 40 -10.37 0.33 6.12
CA LEU A 40 -9.23 -0.02 6.96
C LEU A 40 -9.61 -0.12 8.44
N GLU A 41 -10.46 0.79 8.95
CA GLU A 41 -10.96 0.70 10.32
C GLU A 41 -11.77 -0.59 10.59
N ASN A 42 -12.57 -1.02 9.60
CA ASN A 42 -13.29 -2.29 9.70
C ASN A 42 -12.33 -3.48 9.67
N ILE A 43 -11.33 -3.44 8.79
CA ILE A 43 -10.30 -4.47 8.68
C ILE A 43 -9.45 -4.51 9.95
N ARG A 44 -9.13 -3.37 10.54
CA ARG A 44 -8.35 -3.29 11.80
C ARG A 44 -9.03 -4.06 12.93
N LYS A 45 -10.36 -3.95 13.03
CA LYS A 45 -11.20 -4.60 14.06
C LYS A 45 -11.48 -6.07 13.78
N ASP A 46 -11.14 -6.58 12.61
CA ASP A 46 -11.42 -7.97 12.21
C ASP A 46 -10.16 -8.83 12.35
N ASP A 47 -10.03 -9.54 13.47
CA ASP A 47 -8.88 -10.39 13.76
C ASP A 47 -8.69 -11.55 12.76
N SER A 48 -9.73 -11.89 12.00
CA SER A 48 -9.62 -12.91 10.94
C SER A 48 -8.81 -12.42 9.75
N ILE A 49 -8.69 -11.09 9.54
CA ILE A 49 -7.88 -10.49 8.48
C ILE A 49 -6.50 -10.13 9.03
N ARG A 50 -5.44 -10.58 8.35
CA ARG A 50 -4.04 -10.44 8.77
C ARG A 50 -3.15 -9.74 7.75
N ALA A 51 -3.64 -9.52 6.53
CA ALA A 51 -2.96 -8.74 5.50
C ALA A 51 -3.97 -8.03 4.60
N VAL A 52 -3.54 -6.93 3.97
CA VAL A 52 -4.35 -6.11 3.07
C VAL A 52 -3.66 -5.97 1.73
N VAL A 53 -4.42 -6.07 0.65
CA VAL A 53 -3.98 -5.75 -0.72
C VAL A 53 -4.83 -4.61 -1.24
N ILE A 54 -4.20 -3.56 -1.78
CA ILE A 54 -4.90 -2.42 -2.42
C ILE A 54 -4.59 -2.46 -3.92
N THR A 55 -5.63 -2.33 -4.75
CA THR A 55 -5.50 -2.29 -6.22
C THR A 55 -6.52 -1.36 -6.85
N GLY A 56 -6.48 -1.18 -8.18
CA GLY A 56 -7.44 -0.36 -8.92
C GLY A 56 -8.31 -1.18 -9.86
N ALA A 57 -9.62 -0.87 -9.92
CA ALA A 57 -10.51 -1.46 -10.90
C ALA A 57 -10.12 -1.05 -12.33
N PRO A 58 -10.10 -1.98 -13.30
CA PRO A 58 -9.85 -1.64 -14.68
C PRO A 58 -11.07 -0.91 -15.28
N ARG A 59 -10.80 0.04 -16.16
CA ARG A 59 -11.84 0.65 -17.00
C ARG A 59 -12.08 -0.22 -18.22
N ILE A 60 -13.31 -0.65 -18.39
CA ILE A 60 -13.72 -1.47 -19.54
C ILE A 60 -14.61 -0.60 -20.44
N ARG A 61 -14.26 -0.47 -21.71
CA ARG A 61 -15.05 0.20 -22.73
C ARG A 61 -15.27 -0.72 -23.92
N GLU A 62 -16.43 -0.63 -24.52
CA GLU A 62 -16.67 -1.20 -25.85
C GLU A 62 -16.42 -0.15 -26.92
N LYS A 63 -15.52 -0.43 -27.83
CA LYS A 63 -15.24 0.40 -29.01
C LYS A 63 -15.21 -0.51 -30.24
N GLU A 64 -16.07 -0.21 -31.21
CA GLU A 64 -16.16 -0.95 -32.47
C GLU A 64 -16.33 -2.48 -32.27
N GLY A 65 -17.15 -2.88 -31.28
CA GLY A 65 -17.39 -4.27 -30.94
C GLY A 65 -16.24 -5.01 -30.25
N LYS A 66 -15.18 -4.29 -29.88
CA LYS A 66 -14.05 -4.84 -29.10
C LYS A 66 -14.03 -4.27 -27.70
N LYS A 67 -13.74 -5.13 -26.72
CA LYS A 67 -13.47 -4.69 -25.34
C LYS A 67 -12.07 -4.11 -25.25
N GLU A 68 -11.98 -2.82 -24.91
CA GLU A 68 -10.74 -2.15 -24.54
C GLU A 68 -10.67 -2.10 -23.01
N ILE A 69 -9.62 -2.70 -22.44
CA ILE A 69 -9.38 -2.73 -21.00
C ILE A 69 -8.20 -1.80 -20.70
N LYS A 70 -8.45 -0.77 -19.90
CA LYS A 70 -7.40 0.13 -19.43
C LYS A 70 -7.22 -0.07 -17.93
N TYR A 71 -6.04 -0.52 -17.55
CA TYR A 71 -5.66 -0.69 -16.15
C TYR A 71 -5.12 0.61 -15.57
N CYS A 72 -5.50 0.89 -14.35
CA CYS A 72 -5.01 2.03 -13.58
C CYS A 72 -5.14 1.72 -12.09
N PHE A 73 -4.04 1.77 -11.37
CA PHE A 73 -4.06 1.70 -9.90
C PHE A 73 -4.71 2.97 -9.36
N SER A 74 -4.10 4.13 -9.63
CA SER A 74 -4.67 5.45 -9.38
C SER A 74 -3.87 6.52 -10.13
N ALA A 75 -4.58 7.46 -10.76
CA ALA A 75 -3.97 8.63 -11.41
C ALA A 75 -3.76 9.83 -10.47
N GLY A 76 -3.89 9.62 -9.17
CA GLY A 76 -3.62 10.63 -8.15
C GLY A 76 -4.82 11.45 -7.72
N TRP A 77 -4.59 12.66 -7.27
CA TRP A 77 -5.64 13.53 -6.76
C TRP A 77 -6.69 13.85 -7.82
N ASP A 78 -7.97 13.90 -7.44
CA ASP A 78 -9.06 14.27 -8.32
C ASP A 78 -9.05 15.79 -8.58
N MET A 79 -8.55 16.19 -9.75
CA MET A 79 -8.39 17.61 -10.13
C MET A 79 -9.72 18.36 -10.22
N THR A 80 -10.87 17.66 -10.26
CA THR A 80 -12.17 18.33 -10.21
C THR A 80 -12.44 18.93 -8.83
N GLU A 81 -11.95 18.30 -7.75
CA GLU A 81 -12.00 18.90 -6.40
C GLU A 81 -11.02 20.08 -6.26
N ALA A 82 -9.84 19.99 -6.89
CA ALA A 82 -8.89 21.09 -6.87
C ALA A 82 -9.49 22.38 -7.48
N SER A 83 -10.20 22.23 -8.60
CA SER A 83 -10.87 23.37 -9.28
C SER A 83 -12.08 23.91 -8.51
N ALA A 84 -12.65 23.13 -7.59
CA ALA A 84 -13.80 23.49 -6.75
C ALA A 84 -13.41 24.10 -5.39
N GLY A 85 -12.14 24.48 -5.19
CA GLY A 85 -11.66 25.11 -3.94
C GLY A 85 -10.83 24.21 -3.05
N GLY A 86 -10.48 23.02 -3.52
CA GLY A 86 -9.64 22.05 -2.82
C GLY A 86 -10.40 20.82 -2.32
N PRO A 87 -9.71 19.89 -1.67
CA PRO A 87 -10.34 18.71 -1.11
C PRO A 87 -11.31 19.10 -0.02
N GLY A 88 -12.47 18.46 0.01
CA GLY A 88 -13.39 18.54 1.14
C GLY A 88 -12.77 18.03 2.44
N GLU A 89 -13.52 18.15 3.54
CA GLU A 89 -13.08 17.65 4.83
C GLU A 89 -12.86 16.12 4.75
N GLY A 90 -11.63 15.70 5.05
CA GLY A 90 -11.18 14.32 5.00
C GLY A 90 -11.40 13.59 6.32
N PRO A 91 -10.97 12.31 6.41
CA PRO A 91 -10.98 11.56 7.66
C PRO A 91 -10.16 12.26 8.76
N PRO A 92 -10.40 11.92 10.04
CA PRO A 92 -9.81 12.62 11.20
C PRO A 92 -8.29 12.44 11.34
N VAL A 93 -7.68 11.67 10.44
CA VAL A 93 -6.24 11.41 10.38
C VAL A 93 -5.74 11.64 8.97
N ASP A 94 -4.46 11.91 8.78
CA ASP A 94 -3.86 11.82 7.45
C ASP A 94 -3.94 10.38 6.96
N LEU A 95 -4.62 10.18 5.82
CA LEU A 95 -4.87 8.84 5.29
C LEU A 95 -3.58 8.12 4.89
N MET A 96 -2.59 8.87 4.40
CA MET A 96 -1.33 8.28 3.95
C MET A 96 -0.49 7.81 5.13
N ASP A 97 -0.42 8.60 6.19
CA ASP A 97 0.22 8.20 7.45
C ASP A 97 -0.53 7.03 8.08
N TYR A 98 -1.87 7.06 8.05
CA TYR A 98 -2.69 5.97 8.56
C TYR A 98 -2.43 4.64 7.84
N ILE A 99 -2.25 4.64 6.51
CA ILE A 99 -1.90 3.45 5.72
C ILE A 99 -0.48 2.98 6.05
N GLN A 100 0.48 3.90 6.13
CA GLN A 100 1.86 3.57 6.47
C GLN A 100 1.98 2.91 7.83
N ASP A 101 1.26 3.43 8.83
CA ASP A 101 1.29 2.95 10.21
C ASP A 101 0.21 1.90 10.51
N PHE A 102 -0.52 1.45 9.47
CA PHE A 102 -1.54 0.42 9.65
C PHE A 102 -0.92 -0.86 10.19
N GLU A 103 -1.49 -1.38 11.28
CA GLU A 103 -0.89 -2.47 12.08
C GLU A 103 -0.74 -3.82 11.35
N LYS A 104 -1.48 -4.01 10.23
CA LYS A 104 -1.39 -5.20 9.37
C LYS A 104 -0.59 -4.86 8.12
N PRO A 105 0.11 -5.82 7.49
CA PRO A 105 0.81 -5.58 6.24
C PRO A 105 -0.14 -5.09 5.14
N VAL A 106 0.28 -4.06 4.41
CA VAL A 106 -0.45 -3.51 3.28
C VAL A 106 0.41 -3.63 2.02
N ILE A 107 -0.14 -4.22 0.97
CA ILE A 107 0.55 -4.42 -0.31
C ILE A 107 -0.19 -3.63 -1.39
N ALA A 108 0.52 -2.76 -2.10
CA ALA A 108 0.00 -2.15 -3.32
C ALA A 108 0.17 -3.12 -4.49
N MET A 109 -0.93 -3.57 -5.07
CA MET A 109 -0.97 -4.36 -6.30
C MET A 109 -1.23 -3.42 -7.48
N VAL A 110 -0.15 -2.90 -8.06
CA VAL A 110 -0.17 -1.87 -9.09
C VAL A 110 -0.37 -2.52 -10.46
N ASN A 111 -1.58 -2.43 -10.97
CA ASN A 111 -2.01 -3.06 -12.22
C ASN A 111 -2.00 -2.12 -13.43
N GLY A 112 -1.39 -0.95 -13.33
CA GLY A 112 -1.35 0.06 -14.39
C GLY A 112 -0.74 1.36 -13.91
N TYR A 113 -1.35 2.51 -14.22
CA TYR A 113 -0.84 3.81 -13.80
C TYR A 113 -0.90 3.99 -12.28
N ALA A 114 0.23 4.37 -11.69
CA ALA A 114 0.36 4.90 -10.33
C ALA A 114 1.03 6.27 -10.42
N LEU A 115 0.24 7.35 -10.47
CA LEU A 115 0.74 8.69 -10.78
C LEU A 115 0.35 9.69 -9.67
N GLY A 116 1.27 10.60 -9.34
CA GLY A 116 1.04 11.62 -8.31
C GLY A 116 0.60 11.00 -6.99
N GLY A 117 -0.51 11.46 -6.42
CA GLY A 117 -1.09 10.86 -5.21
C GLY A 117 -1.35 9.36 -5.29
N GLY A 118 -1.51 8.78 -6.49
CA GLY A 118 -1.61 7.33 -6.68
C GLY A 118 -0.29 6.62 -6.46
N ASN A 119 0.83 7.22 -6.89
CA ASN A 119 2.16 6.71 -6.58
C ASN A 119 2.49 6.93 -5.10
N GLU A 120 2.07 8.05 -4.51
CA GLU A 120 2.21 8.31 -3.09
C GLU A 120 1.45 7.26 -2.26
N LEU A 121 0.21 6.93 -2.62
CA LEU A 121 -0.56 5.84 -1.99
C LEU A 121 0.17 4.50 -2.08
N ALA A 122 0.71 4.15 -3.25
CA ALA A 122 1.46 2.91 -3.42
C ALA A 122 2.71 2.89 -2.51
N MET A 123 3.45 3.99 -2.41
CA MET A 123 4.65 4.12 -1.58
C MET A 123 4.38 4.08 -0.08
N ARG A 124 3.16 4.40 0.36
CA ARG A 124 2.75 4.28 1.78
C ARG A 124 2.35 2.85 2.17
N CYS A 125 2.21 1.97 1.19
CA CYS A 125 2.11 0.54 1.46
C CYS A 125 3.49 -0.06 1.80
N ASP A 126 3.49 -1.19 2.51
CA ASP A 126 4.73 -1.88 2.90
C ASP A 126 5.48 -2.43 1.68
N PHE A 127 4.73 -2.93 0.68
CA PHE A 127 5.27 -3.53 -0.54
C PHE A 127 4.52 -3.02 -1.77
N ILE A 128 5.23 -2.95 -2.91
CA ILE A 128 4.70 -2.61 -4.22
C ILE A 128 4.96 -3.76 -5.19
N TYR A 129 3.89 -4.45 -5.56
CA TYR A 129 3.88 -5.48 -6.61
C TYR A 129 3.25 -4.87 -7.86
N ALA A 130 3.95 -4.92 -8.98
CA ALA A 130 3.53 -4.23 -10.21
C ALA A 130 3.43 -5.18 -11.40
N SER A 131 2.51 -4.88 -12.31
CA SER A 131 2.52 -5.49 -13.63
C SER A 131 3.61 -4.85 -14.50
N GLU A 132 4.16 -5.62 -15.46
CA GLU A 132 5.14 -5.14 -16.43
C GLU A 132 4.65 -3.91 -17.23
N ASN A 133 3.34 -3.75 -17.36
CA ASN A 133 2.69 -2.67 -18.08
C ASN A 133 2.41 -1.44 -17.20
N SER A 134 2.81 -1.47 -15.94
CA SER A 134 2.60 -0.34 -15.01
C SER A 134 3.56 0.80 -15.28
N GLU A 135 3.09 2.02 -15.00
CA GLU A 135 3.88 3.23 -15.06
C GLU A 135 3.75 3.99 -13.73
N PHE A 136 4.87 4.52 -13.27
CA PHE A 136 4.96 5.31 -12.04
C PHE A 136 5.44 6.74 -12.37
N GLY A 137 5.07 7.72 -11.54
CA GLY A 137 5.56 9.09 -11.73
C GLY A 137 4.97 10.08 -10.74
N GLN A 138 5.59 11.27 -10.69
CA GLN A 138 5.15 12.41 -9.87
C GLN A 138 5.00 13.64 -10.78
N PRO A 139 3.88 13.74 -11.54
CA PRO A 139 3.70 14.78 -12.56
C PRO A 139 3.19 16.12 -12.02
N GLU A 140 3.25 16.35 -10.71
CA GLU A 140 2.78 17.58 -10.06
C GLU A 140 3.48 18.82 -10.57
N ILE A 141 4.76 18.71 -10.92
CA ILE A 141 5.57 19.83 -11.45
C ILE A 141 4.98 20.42 -12.74
N ASP A 142 4.36 19.60 -13.60
CA ASP A 142 3.70 20.05 -14.83
C ASP A 142 2.52 20.99 -14.57
N ARG A 143 2.10 21.11 -13.33
CA ARG A 143 0.99 21.95 -12.85
C ARG A 143 1.46 23.04 -11.88
N GLY A 144 2.80 23.25 -11.79
CA GLY A 144 3.37 24.21 -10.85
C GLY A 144 3.16 23.83 -9.39
N PHE A 145 3.04 22.52 -9.09
CA PHE A 145 2.74 21.99 -7.77
C PHE A 145 3.80 20.98 -7.32
N ILE A 146 3.73 20.56 -6.07
CA ILE A 146 4.63 19.53 -5.50
C ILE A 146 3.83 18.32 -5.04
N PRO A 147 4.43 17.11 -5.00
CA PRO A 147 3.82 15.97 -4.31
C PRO A 147 3.48 16.33 -2.87
N GLY A 148 2.22 16.12 -2.46
CA GLY A 148 1.70 16.61 -1.17
C GLY A 148 1.37 15.52 -0.16
N TRP A 149 1.43 14.24 -0.55
CA TRP A 149 1.11 13.10 0.31
C TRP A 149 2.33 12.23 0.65
N GLY A 150 3.52 12.81 0.56
CA GLY A 150 4.78 12.22 0.96
C GLY A 150 5.76 11.94 -0.17
N GLY A 151 5.43 12.23 -1.43
CA GLY A 151 6.30 11.93 -2.56
C GLY A 151 7.69 12.56 -2.43
N THR A 152 7.81 13.78 -1.93
CA THR A 152 9.12 14.44 -1.70
C THR A 152 9.93 13.80 -0.57
N GLN A 153 9.32 13.02 0.30
CA GLN A 153 9.95 12.42 1.48
C GLN A 153 10.13 10.90 1.35
N VAL A 154 9.09 10.21 0.91
CA VAL A 154 9.08 8.74 0.83
C VAL A 154 9.85 8.25 -0.40
N LEU A 155 9.66 8.90 -1.57
CA LEU A 155 10.34 8.48 -2.79
C LEU A 155 11.88 8.49 -2.64
N PRO A 156 12.54 9.58 -2.14
CA PRO A 156 13.99 9.56 -1.97
C PRO A 156 14.47 8.53 -0.92
N ARG A 157 13.65 8.16 0.05
CA ARG A 157 13.98 7.09 1.00
C ARG A 157 13.93 5.69 0.37
N ARG A 158 13.10 5.50 -0.67
CA ARG A 158 13.03 4.23 -1.42
C ARG A 158 14.09 4.12 -2.51
N VAL A 159 14.25 5.17 -3.34
CA VAL A 159 15.08 5.09 -4.57
C VAL A 159 16.37 5.90 -4.53
N GLY A 160 16.62 6.59 -3.42
CA GLY A 160 17.73 7.53 -3.30
C GLY A 160 17.41 8.90 -3.89
N LEU A 161 18.15 9.93 -3.43
CA LEU A 161 17.84 11.34 -3.71
C LEU A 161 17.92 11.69 -5.19
N SER A 162 18.89 11.14 -5.92
CA SER A 162 19.12 11.48 -7.34
C SER A 162 17.96 11.01 -8.23
N GLU A 163 17.56 9.74 -8.09
CA GLU A 163 16.43 9.18 -8.85
C GLU A 163 15.11 9.86 -8.48
N ALA A 164 14.89 10.15 -7.19
CA ALA A 164 13.72 10.88 -6.75
C ALA A 164 13.65 12.29 -7.37
N LYS A 165 14.78 13.03 -7.40
CA LYS A 165 14.85 14.33 -8.06
C LYS A 165 14.57 14.23 -9.55
N ARG A 166 15.12 13.23 -10.25
CA ARG A 166 14.87 12.99 -11.67
C ARG A 166 13.37 12.87 -11.91
N ILE A 167 12.69 11.98 -11.19
CA ILE A 167 11.26 11.72 -11.36
C ILE A 167 10.40 12.95 -11.01
N ILE A 168 10.68 13.60 -9.87
CA ILE A 168 9.87 14.73 -9.40
C ILE A 168 10.12 15.99 -10.21
N PHE A 169 11.38 16.32 -10.59
CA PHE A 169 11.70 17.57 -11.28
C PHE A 169 11.32 17.53 -12.75
N THR A 170 11.33 16.36 -13.36
CA THR A 170 10.93 16.20 -14.77
C THR A 170 9.45 15.90 -14.94
N GLY A 171 8.76 15.39 -13.89
CA GLY A 171 7.38 14.90 -13.99
C GLY A 171 7.25 13.64 -14.86
N GLU A 172 8.39 13.06 -15.30
CA GLU A 172 8.38 11.91 -16.21
C GLU A 172 7.73 10.67 -15.59
N ARG A 173 7.19 9.84 -16.46
CA ARG A 173 6.75 8.51 -16.11
C ARG A 173 7.85 7.51 -16.35
N ILE A 174 8.04 6.60 -15.39
CA ILE A 174 8.96 5.49 -15.50
C ILE A 174 8.19 4.18 -15.66
N SER A 175 8.74 3.26 -16.44
CA SER A 175 8.15 1.92 -16.60
C SER A 175 8.29 1.08 -15.31
N ALA A 176 7.46 0.05 -15.18
CA ALA A 176 7.57 -0.93 -14.08
C ALA A 176 8.98 -1.56 -14.01
N LYS A 177 9.59 -1.86 -15.18
CA LYS A 177 10.97 -2.38 -15.23
C LYS A 177 11.97 -1.42 -14.59
N GLU A 178 11.85 -0.14 -14.89
CA GLU A 178 12.71 0.90 -14.29
C GLU A 178 12.40 1.08 -12.80
N ALA A 179 11.12 1.07 -12.43
CA ALA A 179 10.70 1.12 -11.03
C ALA A 179 11.29 -0.05 -10.20
N GLY A 180 11.31 -1.26 -10.77
CA GLY A 180 11.98 -2.41 -10.14
C GLY A 180 13.50 -2.22 -10.05
N ARG A 181 14.15 -1.69 -11.12
CA ARG A 181 15.59 -1.45 -11.13
C ARG A 181 16.05 -0.48 -10.05
N ILE A 182 15.28 0.58 -9.80
CA ILE A 182 15.65 1.62 -8.81
C ILE A 182 15.13 1.33 -7.40
N GLY A 183 14.38 0.23 -7.19
CA GLY A 183 13.85 -0.17 -5.88
C GLY A 183 12.55 0.53 -5.50
N LEU A 184 11.83 1.14 -6.44
CA LEU A 184 10.48 1.66 -6.20
C LEU A 184 9.45 0.53 -6.16
N ALA A 185 9.48 -0.40 -7.12
CA ALA A 185 8.66 -1.60 -7.10
C ALA A 185 9.47 -2.79 -6.58
N ASP A 186 8.91 -3.55 -5.65
CA ASP A 186 9.57 -4.70 -5.03
C ASP A 186 9.54 -5.94 -5.94
N VAL A 187 8.42 -6.12 -6.68
CA VAL A 187 8.24 -7.23 -7.61
C VAL A 187 7.54 -6.74 -8.87
N VAL A 188 8.04 -7.17 -10.03
CA VAL A 188 7.45 -6.87 -11.34
C VAL A 188 7.21 -8.18 -12.08
N VAL A 189 5.96 -8.42 -12.50
CA VAL A 189 5.52 -9.66 -13.16
C VAL A 189 4.56 -9.35 -14.32
N PRO A 190 4.35 -10.28 -15.26
CA PRO A 190 3.30 -10.17 -16.26
C PRO A 190 1.93 -9.92 -15.64
N MET A 191 1.06 -9.14 -16.32
CA MET A 191 -0.25 -8.73 -15.79
C MET A 191 -1.09 -9.93 -15.34
N GLU A 192 -1.07 -11.02 -16.10
CA GLU A 192 -1.82 -12.24 -15.80
C GLU A 192 -1.33 -12.99 -14.57
N LYS A 193 -0.12 -12.68 -14.09
CA LYS A 193 0.48 -13.24 -12.88
C LYS A 193 0.38 -12.33 -11.66
N LEU A 194 0.01 -11.07 -11.85
CA LEU A 194 0.09 -10.06 -10.80
C LEU A 194 -0.79 -10.43 -9.59
N GLU A 195 -2.05 -10.76 -9.80
CA GLU A 195 -2.97 -11.09 -8.71
C GLU A 195 -2.54 -12.35 -7.97
N GLU A 196 -2.22 -13.44 -8.71
CA GLU A 196 -1.74 -14.69 -8.12
C GLU A 196 -0.51 -14.44 -7.24
N THR A 197 0.54 -13.81 -7.80
CA THR A 197 1.81 -13.54 -7.09
C THR A 197 1.60 -12.66 -5.85
N THR A 198 0.76 -11.62 -5.97
CA THR A 198 0.49 -10.71 -4.84
C THR A 198 -0.29 -11.42 -3.73
N MET A 199 -1.32 -12.19 -4.09
CA MET A 199 -2.14 -12.90 -3.11
C MET A 199 -1.38 -14.03 -2.41
N GLU A 200 -0.50 -14.74 -3.09
CA GLU A 200 0.39 -15.74 -2.47
C GLU A 200 1.30 -15.09 -1.41
N PHE A 201 1.89 -13.93 -1.75
CA PHE A 201 2.72 -13.19 -0.78
C PHE A 201 1.89 -12.66 0.39
N ALA A 202 0.70 -12.11 0.14
CA ALA A 202 -0.21 -11.65 1.19
C ALA A 202 -0.60 -12.78 2.14
N LYS A 203 -0.92 -13.97 1.62
CA LYS A 203 -1.19 -15.19 2.43
C LYS A 203 0.03 -15.62 3.23
N LYS A 204 1.23 -15.53 2.65
CA LYS A 204 2.49 -15.81 3.36
C LYS A 204 2.69 -14.87 4.54
N LEU A 205 2.42 -13.57 4.38
CA LEU A 205 2.46 -12.60 5.49
C LEU A 205 1.37 -12.91 6.53
N ALA A 206 0.14 -13.17 6.08
CA ALA A 206 -0.99 -13.50 6.95
C ALA A 206 -0.79 -14.77 7.77
N SER A 207 0.11 -15.68 7.33
CA SER A 207 0.48 -16.91 8.06
C SER A 207 1.45 -16.68 9.22
N LYS A 208 1.97 -15.47 9.41
CA LYS A 208 2.95 -15.15 10.49
C LYS A 208 2.25 -14.67 11.75
N ALA A 209 2.99 -14.64 12.86
CA ALA A 209 2.51 -14.13 14.13
C ALA A 209 2.09 -12.65 14.01
N PRO A 210 0.80 -12.32 14.19
CA PRO A 210 0.30 -10.98 13.87
C PRO A 210 0.87 -9.89 14.78
N LEU A 211 1.06 -10.16 16.07
CA LEU A 211 1.69 -9.21 17.00
C LEU A 211 3.15 -8.95 16.64
N ALA A 212 3.89 -9.97 16.20
CA ALA A 212 5.28 -9.80 15.79
C ALA A 212 5.35 -8.92 14.53
N ILE A 213 4.52 -9.17 13.51
CA ILE A 213 4.47 -8.31 12.32
C ILE A 213 4.14 -6.86 12.70
N LYS A 214 3.11 -6.64 13.52
CA LYS A 214 2.73 -5.30 13.98
C LYS A 214 3.90 -4.58 14.63
N ARG A 215 4.60 -5.22 15.57
CA ARG A 215 5.73 -4.62 16.28
C ARG A 215 6.96 -4.41 15.39
N ILE A 216 7.26 -5.35 14.50
CA ILE A 216 8.34 -5.19 13.51
C ILE A 216 8.07 -3.98 12.62
N LYS A 217 6.88 -3.86 12.03
CA LYS A 217 6.50 -2.72 11.20
C LYS A 217 6.60 -1.39 11.95
N GLU A 218 6.05 -1.32 13.17
CA GLU A 218 6.11 -0.14 14.02
C GLU A 218 7.57 0.29 14.30
N VAL A 219 8.41 -0.66 14.70
CA VAL A 219 9.83 -0.39 15.03
C VAL A 219 10.60 0.04 13.79
N MET A 220 10.39 -0.61 12.64
CA MET A 220 11.07 -0.24 11.40
C MET A 220 10.65 1.15 10.91
N ASN A 221 9.34 1.46 10.89
CA ASN A 221 8.83 2.76 10.43
C ASN A 221 9.31 3.90 11.34
N LYS A 222 9.28 3.72 12.66
CA LYS A 222 9.76 4.72 13.60
C LYS A 222 11.29 4.81 13.65
N GLY A 223 11.95 3.66 13.57
CA GLY A 223 13.40 3.56 13.71
C GLY A 223 14.17 4.25 12.59
N ILE A 224 13.66 4.20 11.34
CA ILE A 224 14.36 4.80 10.19
C ILE A 224 14.39 6.33 10.26
N ASP A 225 13.50 6.95 11.02
CA ASP A 225 13.43 8.40 11.19
C ASP A 225 14.11 8.89 12.49
N THR A 226 14.80 7.98 13.20
CA THR A 226 15.54 8.30 14.43
C THR A 226 17.03 7.99 14.28
N ASP A 227 17.84 8.37 15.30
CA ASP A 227 19.21 7.87 15.38
C ASP A 227 19.25 6.37 15.72
N LEU A 228 20.31 5.69 15.31
CA LEU A 228 20.46 4.24 15.47
C LEU A 228 20.26 3.78 16.92
N LYS A 229 20.76 4.54 17.90
CA LYS A 229 20.68 4.15 19.32
C LYS A 229 19.23 4.18 19.79
N SER A 230 18.46 5.19 19.39
CA SER A 230 17.01 5.30 19.68
C SER A 230 16.24 4.19 18.98
N GLY A 231 16.53 3.90 17.71
CA GLY A 231 15.92 2.79 16.98
C GLY A 231 16.19 1.43 17.64
N LEU A 232 17.42 1.15 18.08
CA LEU A 232 17.76 -0.09 18.81
C LEU A 232 17.02 -0.19 20.16
N LYS A 233 16.76 0.93 20.82
CA LYS A 233 15.96 0.92 22.04
C LYS A 233 14.51 0.52 21.77
N LEU A 234 13.88 1.06 20.71
CA LEU A 234 12.54 0.64 20.29
C LEU A 234 12.48 -0.86 19.96
N GLU A 235 13.50 -1.40 19.31
CA GLU A 235 13.61 -2.83 19.00
C GLU A 235 13.65 -3.67 20.26
N LEU A 236 14.46 -3.30 21.25
CA LEU A 236 14.55 -4.01 22.53
C LEU A 236 13.22 -4.01 23.28
N GLU A 237 12.56 -2.85 23.35
CA GLU A 237 11.24 -2.72 24.00
C GLU A 237 10.18 -3.62 23.31
N ALA A 238 10.17 -3.63 21.98
CA ALA A 238 9.26 -4.48 21.20
C ALA A 238 9.57 -5.99 21.41
N ARG A 239 10.85 -6.37 21.40
CA ARG A 239 11.30 -7.74 21.70
C ARG A 239 10.85 -8.18 23.08
N ASP A 240 11.09 -7.37 24.08
CA ASP A 240 10.77 -7.72 25.49
C ASP A 240 9.25 -7.89 25.64
N PHE A 241 8.44 -7.02 25.02
CA PHE A 241 6.99 -7.18 24.97
C PHE A 241 6.60 -8.51 24.31
N LEU A 242 7.16 -8.84 23.15
CA LEU A 242 6.79 -10.05 22.42
C LEU A 242 7.11 -11.34 23.19
N THR A 243 8.17 -11.37 24.02
CA THR A 243 8.49 -12.54 24.84
C THR A 243 7.43 -12.86 25.91
N THR A 244 6.54 -11.93 26.21
CA THR A 244 5.45 -12.13 27.18
C THR A 244 4.16 -12.66 26.55
N THR A 245 4.10 -12.82 25.22
CA THR A 245 2.89 -13.18 24.47
C THR A 245 2.67 -14.70 24.39
N GLU A 246 1.40 -15.12 24.23
CA GLU A 246 1.05 -16.51 23.95
C GLU A 246 1.64 -16.97 22.60
N ASP A 247 1.69 -16.09 21.61
CA ASP A 247 2.25 -16.39 20.29
C ASP A 247 3.76 -16.70 20.36
N PHE A 248 4.51 -16.04 21.25
CA PHE A 248 5.91 -16.39 21.46
C PHE A 248 6.08 -17.80 22.02
N GLN A 249 5.26 -18.16 23.00
CA GLN A 249 5.23 -19.51 23.58
C GLN A 249 4.87 -20.56 22.52
N GLU A 250 3.82 -20.30 21.74
CA GLU A 250 3.40 -21.17 20.64
C GLU A 250 4.51 -21.33 19.60
N GLY A 251 5.21 -20.25 19.27
CA GLY A 251 6.35 -20.25 18.35
C GLY A 251 7.47 -21.21 18.81
N ILE A 252 7.81 -21.17 20.10
CA ILE A 252 8.81 -22.05 20.69
C ILE A 252 8.32 -23.51 20.69
N MET A 253 7.08 -23.74 21.17
CA MET A 253 6.53 -25.11 21.28
C MET A 253 6.39 -25.75 19.88
N SER A 254 5.82 -25.05 18.92
CA SER A 254 5.65 -25.55 17.56
C SER A 254 6.97 -25.91 16.88
N PHE A 255 8.05 -25.14 17.17
CA PHE A 255 9.39 -25.43 16.67
C PHE A 255 9.93 -26.77 17.20
N PHE A 256 9.85 -27.03 18.52
CA PHE A 256 10.30 -28.28 19.10
C PHE A 256 9.43 -29.47 18.70
N GLU A 257 8.12 -29.25 18.56
CA GLU A 257 7.16 -30.28 18.14
C GLU A 257 7.15 -30.53 16.63
N LYS A 258 7.89 -29.73 15.83
CA LYS A 258 7.99 -29.80 14.37
C LYS A 258 6.61 -29.73 13.66
N ARG A 259 5.74 -28.91 14.17
CA ARG A 259 4.39 -28.64 13.60
C ARG A 259 4.23 -27.18 13.19
N PRO A 260 3.28 -26.87 12.31
CA PRO A 260 2.90 -25.48 12.04
C PRO A 260 2.38 -24.79 13.31
N PRO A 261 2.77 -23.52 13.54
CA PRO A 261 2.25 -22.73 14.67
C PRO A 261 0.79 -22.30 14.45
N LYS A 262 0.08 -22.12 15.58
CA LYS A 262 -1.32 -21.64 15.60
C LYS A 262 -1.37 -20.28 16.29
N TRP A 263 -1.15 -19.22 15.53
CA TRP A 263 -1.10 -17.86 16.04
C TRP A 263 -2.48 -17.36 16.51
N LYS A 264 -2.54 -16.80 17.71
CA LYS A 264 -3.75 -16.24 18.32
C LYS A 264 -3.79 -14.71 18.32
N GLY A 265 -2.64 -14.05 18.13
CA GLY A 265 -2.51 -12.61 18.25
C GLY A 265 -2.60 -12.10 19.70
N LYS A 266 -2.13 -12.87 20.64
CA LYS A 266 -2.19 -12.58 22.09
C LYS A 266 -0.86 -12.81 22.77
#